data_27c9c3d614ab7e4e16a5507038fd7c22
#
_entry.id   27c9c3d614ab7e4e16a5507038fd7c22
#
_cell.length_a   1.000
_cell.length_b   1.000
_cell.length_c   1.000
_cell.angle_alpha   90.00
_cell.angle_beta   90.00
_cell.angle_gamma   90.00
#
_symmetry.space_group_name_H-M   'P 1'
#
loop_
_entity.id
_entity.type
_entity.pdbx_description
1 polymer ?
#
loop_
_entity_poly.entity_id
_entity_poly.type
_entity_poly.pdbx_seq_one_letter_code
_entity_poly.pdbx_strand_id
1 'polypeptide(L)'
;KRYVHADKDFRTFQEDSLEASADEILWQRDTATINGKLIEGNDFEIPAIHLNYIRAWHKALAEEAKENSRKLPKNEADLKAYIADVEEKIKNEQGEEAVLQHAKMVKEADAADAFTAKLTVNPKQSHRISDKLIGIFFEDISRAADGGLCAELLQNGDFEYNGERKGWNAATAWMGIKASSSSSSASSSSSAIISTENGVSVNNPHYAILSSTPIYNIGWEGIVIKRGAAYEVSLYARCIDGKKKQLTVALVDQEGLPIAQAKLKVQGPDWAEYKAQLVITDKYKGELGKDTRFALLPKGEEKVAVDMVSLMPQDTYKGHGLRKDLAETIAELKPRFVRFPGGCMLHGQGLGNIYHWKESIGELKDRKPALNIWNYHQTRKLGFFEYFQWCEDMGAEPLPVLAAAVPCQNSQPNAQGICGQQGGIPMAEMPKYVQDVLDLVEWANGDPATSKWAKMRAD
;
A
#
# COMPACT_ATOMS: atom_id res chain seq x y z
N LYS A 1 43.02 -13.20 -1.07
CA LYS A 1 41.72 -13.04 -0.45
C LYS A 1 41.94 -12.47 0.94
N ARG A 2 41.12 -11.51 1.35
CA ARG A 2 41.16 -10.91 2.68
C ARG A 2 39.78 -11.04 3.29
N TYR A 3 39.74 -11.42 4.53
CA TYR A 3 38.51 -11.57 5.30
C TYR A 3 38.42 -10.46 6.33
N VAL A 4 37.20 -10.08 6.64
CA VAL A 4 36.90 -9.09 7.67
C VAL A 4 35.85 -9.66 8.59
N HIS A 5 36.20 -9.73 9.87
CA HIS A 5 35.23 -10.03 10.92
C HIS A 5 34.72 -8.72 11.50
N ALA A 6 33.41 -8.56 11.56
CA ALA A 6 32.77 -7.35 12.07
C ALA A 6 31.62 -7.69 13.01
N ASP A 7 31.36 -6.84 14.00
CA ASP A 7 30.17 -6.91 14.81
C ASP A 7 28.92 -6.54 13.99
N LYS A 8 27.74 -6.82 14.52
CA LYS A 8 26.44 -6.57 13.84
C LYS A 8 26.21 -5.12 13.41
N ASP A 9 26.89 -4.17 14.04
CA ASP A 9 26.75 -2.73 13.78
C ASP A 9 27.93 -2.19 12.96
N PHE A 10 28.88 -3.04 12.57
CA PHE A 10 30.13 -2.68 11.88
C PHE A 10 30.98 -1.63 12.62
N ARG A 11 30.82 -1.51 13.94
CA ARG A 11 31.57 -0.54 14.76
C ARG A 11 32.96 -1.03 15.12
N THR A 12 33.14 -2.35 15.11
CA THR A 12 34.42 -3.00 15.31
C THR A 12 34.63 -4.02 14.22
N PHE A 13 35.85 -4.15 13.72
CA PHE A 13 36.20 -5.15 12.74
C PHE A 13 37.68 -5.58 12.89
N GLN A 14 37.97 -6.78 12.45
CA GLN A 14 39.32 -7.35 12.37
C GLN A 14 39.53 -7.90 10.98
N GLU A 15 40.72 -7.65 10.43
CA GLU A 15 41.17 -8.24 9.18
C GLU A 15 41.94 -9.54 9.45
N ASP A 16 41.56 -10.58 8.74
CA ASP A 16 42.30 -11.85 8.74
C ASP A 16 42.73 -12.22 7.32
N SER A 17 43.92 -12.82 7.23
CA SER A 17 44.49 -13.38 6.00
C SER A 17 44.38 -14.90 6.03
N LEU A 18 43.21 -15.46 5.93
CA LEU A 18 43.01 -16.91 5.82
C LEU A 18 42.97 -17.32 4.34
N GLU A 19 43.74 -18.33 3.99
CA GLU A 19 43.61 -19.06 2.74
C GLU A 19 42.48 -20.08 2.90
N ALA A 20 41.27 -19.70 2.50
CA ALA A 20 40.16 -20.63 2.41
C ALA A 20 39.89 -21.02 0.96
N SER A 21 39.54 -22.29 0.75
CA SER A 21 39.12 -22.79 -0.55
C SER A 21 37.80 -22.18 -1.01
N ALA A 22 37.65 -21.96 -2.31
CA ALA A 22 36.62 -21.15 -2.91
C ALA A 22 35.18 -21.72 -2.81
N ASP A 23 34.96 -22.84 -2.19
CA ASP A 23 33.71 -23.61 -2.31
C ASP A 23 32.79 -23.62 -1.07
N GLU A 24 33.18 -22.98 0.02
CA GLU A 24 32.36 -22.93 1.23
C GLU A 24 32.23 -21.49 1.76
N ILE A 25 31.35 -20.70 1.16
CA ILE A 25 30.76 -19.52 1.84
C ILE A 25 29.56 -20.02 2.63
N LEU A 26 29.82 -20.67 3.74
CA LEU A 26 28.81 -20.90 4.76
C LEU A 26 28.77 -19.68 5.67
N TRP A 27 27.62 -19.04 5.73
CA TRP A 27 27.32 -18.01 6.73
C TRP A 27 27.27 -18.66 8.12
N GLN A 28 28.42 -18.84 8.73
CA GLN A 28 28.50 -19.31 10.12
C GLN A 28 28.68 -18.11 11.03
N ARG A 29 27.87 -18.06 12.09
CA ARG A 29 28.14 -17.16 13.21
C ARG A 29 29.50 -17.59 13.82
N ASP A 30 30.42 -16.67 13.83
CA ASP A 30 31.73 -16.89 14.41
C ASP A 30 32.01 -15.89 15.53
N THR A 31 32.98 -16.16 16.35
CA THR A 31 33.40 -15.32 17.46
C THR A 31 34.87 -14.96 17.30
N ALA A 32 35.17 -13.67 17.35
CA ALA A 32 36.56 -13.19 17.35
C ALA A 32 36.83 -12.33 18.59
N THR A 33 38.09 -12.30 19.02
CA THR A 33 38.53 -11.44 20.11
C THR A 33 39.05 -10.12 19.54
N ILE A 34 38.28 -9.05 19.66
CA ILE A 34 38.66 -7.72 19.19
C ILE A 34 38.88 -6.83 20.41
N ASN A 35 40.08 -6.25 20.51
CA ASN A 35 40.49 -5.40 21.65
C ASN A 35 40.27 -6.06 23.00
N GLY A 36 40.53 -7.36 23.12
CA GLY A 36 40.39 -8.14 24.35
C GLY A 36 38.95 -8.51 24.73
N LYS A 37 37.97 -8.25 23.88
CA LYS A 37 36.57 -8.66 24.07
C LYS A 37 36.19 -9.71 23.02
N LEU A 38 35.52 -10.77 23.46
CA LEU A 38 34.91 -11.74 22.57
C LEU A 38 33.68 -11.10 21.91
N ILE A 39 33.68 -11.07 20.56
CA ILE A 39 32.60 -10.49 19.75
C ILE A 39 32.11 -11.58 18.81
N GLU A 40 30.79 -11.74 18.77
CA GLU A 40 30.11 -12.61 17.82
C GLU A 40 29.79 -11.83 16.55
N GLY A 41 30.10 -12.37 15.38
CA GLY A 41 29.89 -11.71 14.10
C GLY A 41 29.91 -12.69 12.94
N ASN A 42 30.08 -12.17 11.74
CA ASN A 42 30.15 -12.94 10.51
C ASN A 42 31.45 -12.64 9.77
N ASP A 43 32.06 -13.69 9.21
CA ASP A 43 33.20 -13.56 8.32
C ASP A 43 32.72 -13.47 6.86
N PHE A 44 33.28 -12.58 6.09
CA PHE A 44 32.98 -12.45 4.67
C PHE A 44 34.17 -11.94 3.87
N GLU A 45 34.27 -12.38 2.63
CA GLU A 45 35.31 -11.94 1.72
C GLU A 45 34.90 -10.63 1.05
N ILE A 46 35.77 -9.63 1.05
CA ILE A 46 35.54 -8.36 0.39
C ILE A 46 36.68 -7.99 -0.57
N PRO A 47 36.40 -7.29 -1.69
CA PRO A 47 37.43 -6.72 -2.52
C PRO A 47 38.30 -5.70 -1.76
N ALA A 48 39.60 -5.63 -2.08
CA ALA A 48 40.55 -4.73 -1.41
C ALA A 48 40.09 -3.25 -1.43
N ILE A 49 39.39 -2.83 -2.47
CA ILE A 49 38.85 -1.47 -2.57
C ILE A 49 37.78 -1.19 -1.51
N HIS A 50 36.91 -2.17 -1.23
CA HIS A 50 35.90 -2.05 -0.19
C HIS A 50 36.52 -2.04 1.20
N LEU A 51 37.55 -2.85 1.42
CA LEU A 51 38.29 -2.84 2.68
C LEU A 51 38.93 -1.48 2.95
N ASN A 52 39.53 -0.85 1.93
CA ASN A 52 40.11 0.48 2.06
C ASN A 52 39.03 1.54 2.35
N TYR A 53 37.83 1.40 1.80
CA TYR A 53 36.69 2.25 2.11
C TYR A 53 36.25 2.10 3.57
N ILE A 54 36.10 0.86 4.06
CA ILE A 54 35.73 0.57 5.45
C ILE A 54 36.76 1.15 6.41
N ARG A 55 38.05 1.00 6.12
CA ARG A 55 39.15 1.59 6.93
C ARG A 55 39.10 3.10 6.97
N ALA A 56 38.87 3.76 5.82
CA ALA A 56 38.75 5.21 5.73
C ALA A 56 37.54 5.69 6.53
N TRP A 57 36.41 5.02 6.40
CA TRP A 57 35.19 5.32 7.14
C TRP A 57 35.35 5.16 8.65
N HIS A 58 35.95 4.03 9.09
CA HIS A 58 36.25 3.80 10.51
C HIS A 58 37.19 4.86 11.10
N LYS A 59 38.19 5.29 10.33
CA LYS A 59 39.08 6.36 10.74
C LYS A 59 38.34 7.69 10.88
N ALA A 60 37.47 8.02 9.92
CA ALA A 60 36.66 9.23 9.98
C ALA A 60 35.71 9.23 11.20
N LEU A 61 35.03 8.13 11.48
CA LEU A 61 34.19 7.98 12.66
C LEU A 61 34.96 8.12 13.97
N ALA A 62 36.19 7.56 14.05
CA ALA A 62 37.02 7.68 15.23
C ALA A 62 37.55 9.11 15.46
N GLU A 63 37.83 9.84 14.39
CA GLU A 63 38.20 11.25 14.44
C GLU A 63 37.02 12.12 14.85
N GLU A 64 35.83 11.89 14.30
CA GLU A 64 34.59 12.57 14.67
C GLU A 64 34.21 12.28 16.13
N ALA A 65 34.30 11.05 16.60
CA ALA A 65 34.04 10.69 17.99
C ALA A 65 35.02 11.41 18.96
N LYS A 66 36.30 11.53 18.58
CA LYS A 66 37.27 12.29 19.36
C LYS A 66 36.95 13.78 19.40
N GLU A 67 36.54 14.33 18.28
CA GLU A 67 36.16 15.74 18.19
C GLU A 67 34.89 16.01 19.01
N ASN A 68 33.88 15.17 18.88
CA ASN A 68 32.64 15.27 19.65
C ASN A 68 32.86 15.07 21.16
N SER A 69 33.73 14.13 21.56
CA SER A 69 34.09 13.94 22.98
C SER A 69 34.83 15.12 23.59
N ARG A 70 35.52 15.92 22.79
CA ARG A 70 36.17 17.16 23.22
C ARG A 70 35.18 18.31 23.39
N LYS A 71 34.06 18.27 22.65
CA LYS A 71 33.01 19.31 22.66
C LYS A 71 31.97 19.10 23.75
N LEU A 72 31.88 17.87 24.31
CA LEU A 72 30.92 17.61 25.36
C LEU A 72 31.25 18.35 26.64
N PRO A 73 30.31 19.09 27.22
CA PRO A 73 30.49 19.79 28.48
C PRO A 73 30.80 18.84 29.62
N LYS A 74 31.68 19.26 30.55
CA LYS A 74 32.15 18.41 31.64
C LYS A 74 31.38 18.61 32.97
N ASN A 75 30.49 19.57 33.00
CA ASN A 75 29.65 19.83 34.17
C ASN A 75 28.15 19.88 33.77
N GLU A 76 27.28 19.73 34.75
CA GLU A 76 25.83 19.60 34.54
C GLU A 76 25.17 20.89 33.97
N ALA A 77 25.66 22.05 34.36
CA ALA A 77 25.10 23.32 33.87
C ALA A 77 25.40 23.55 32.39
N ASP A 78 26.65 23.31 31.98
CA ASP A 78 27.08 23.44 30.59
C ASP A 78 26.45 22.33 29.72
N LEU A 79 26.21 21.12 30.27
CA LEU A 79 25.50 20.04 29.58
C LEU A 79 24.05 20.43 29.30
N LYS A 80 23.35 21.04 30.24
CA LYS A 80 21.97 21.51 30.00
C LYS A 80 21.94 22.61 28.92
N ALA A 81 22.88 23.53 28.95
CA ALA A 81 23.00 24.57 27.93
C ALA A 81 23.31 23.99 26.54
N TYR A 82 24.20 22.99 26.47
CA TYR A 82 24.51 22.27 25.24
C TYR A 82 23.31 21.49 24.68
N ILE A 83 22.56 20.79 25.53
CA ILE A 83 21.34 20.09 25.13
C ILE A 83 20.32 21.07 24.57
N ALA A 84 20.11 22.22 25.22
CA ALA A 84 19.18 23.23 24.72
C ALA A 84 19.61 23.81 23.35
N ASP A 85 20.91 24.05 23.15
CA ASP A 85 21.47 24.52 21.88
C ASP A 85 21.28 23.46 20.76
N VAL A 86 21.46 22.17 21.08
CA VAL A 86 21.24 21.07 20.12
C VAL A 86 19.76 20.92 19.80
N GLU A 87 18.87 20.99 20.80
CA GLU A 87 17.42 20.93 20.59
C GLU A 87 16.93 22.11 19.73
N GLU A 88 17.47 23.30 19.94
CA GLU A 88 17.16 24.47 19.13
C GLU A 88 17.67 24.31 17.71
N LYS A 89 18.89 23.77 17.49
CA LYS A 89 19.41 23.48 16.15
C LYS A 89 18.58 22.44 15.42
N ILE A 90 18.20 21.35 16.09
CA ILE A 90 17.31 20.32 15.50
C ILE A 90 15.96 20.94 15.12
N LYS A 91 15.40 21.77 15.96
CA LYS A 91 14.14 22.47 15.70
C LYS A 91 14.27 23.40 14.48
N ASN A 92 15.40 24.09 14.37
CA ASN A 92 15.69 25.02 13.29
C ASN A 92 15.96 24.28 11.97
N GLU A 93 16.56 23.08 11.99
CA GLU A 93 16.80 22.26 10.81
C GLU A 93 15.51 21.57 10.28
N GLN A 94 14.53 21.35 11.12
CA GLN A 94 13.31 20.60 10.79
C GLN A 94 12.03 21.43 10.67
N GLY A 95 12.07 22.75 10.98
CA GLY A 95 10.90 23.58 11.14
C GLY A 95 10.69 24.69 10.10
N GLU A 96 9.82 25.63 10.44
CA GLU A 96 9.49 26.82 9.64
C GLU A 96 10.73 27.63 9.24
N GLU A 97 11.80 27.59 10.02
CA GLU A 97 13.02 28.34 9.78
C GLU A 97 13.81 27.82 8.57
N ALA A 98 13.77 26.51 8.30
CA ALA A 98 14.35 25.98 7.06
C ALA A 98 13.62 26.50 5.81
N VAL A 99 12.30 26.67 5.91
CA VAL A 99 11.48 27.28 4.84
C VAL A 99 11.78 28.76 4.72
N LEU A 100 11.93 29.48 5.83
CA LEU A 100 12.28 30.91 5.86
C LEU A 100 13.71 31.14 5.35
N GLN A 101 14.67 30.30 5.71
CA GLN A 101 16.02 30.34 5.19
C GLN A 101 16.06 30.10 3.68
N HIS A 102 15.30 29.10 3.20
CA HIS A 102 15.17 28.84 1.77
C HIS A 102 14.56 30.04 1.05
N ALA A 103 13.48 30.62 1.57
CA ALA A 103 12.83 31.79 1.01
C ALA A 103 13.80 33.00 0.99
N LYS A 104 14.63 33.16 2.03
CA LYS A 104 15.66 34.19 2.11
C LYS A 104 16.73 33.96 1.06
N MET A 105 17.24 32.75 0.90
CA MET A 105 18.23 32.39 -0.13
C MET A 105 17.68 32.61 -1.53
N VAL A 106 16.43 32.27 -1.81
CA VAL A 106 15.77 32.55 -3.10
C VAL A 106 15.73 34.08 -3.36
N LYS A 107 15.31 34.84 -2.36
CA LYS A 107 15.22 36.29 -2.46
C LYS A 107 16.61 36.99 -2.65
N GLU A 108 17.65 36.45 -2.00
CA GLU A 108 19.02 36.91 -2.18
C GLU A 108 19.59 36.52 -3.56
N ALA A 109 19.22 35.34 -4.07
CA ALA A 109 19.54 34.91 -5.42
C ALA A 109 18.84 35.75 -6.49
N ASP A 110 17.58 36.13 -6.27
CA ASP A 110 16.84 37.04 -7.18
C ASP A 110 17.41 38.46 -7.16
N ALA A 111 18.06 38.87 -6.08
CA ALA A 111 18.71 40.19 -5.94
C ALA A 111 20.15 40.18 -6.45
N ALA A 112 20.73 39.02 -6.76
CA ALA A 112 22.05 38.93 -7.34
C ALA A 112 22.06 39.42 -8.80
N ASP A 113 23.18 39.96 -9.28
CA ASP A 113 23.35 40.37 -10.67
C ASP A 113 22.89 39.23 -11.62
N ALA A 114 22.04 39.59 -12.58
CA ALA A 114 21.54 38.65 -13.55
C ALA A 114 22.68 37.95 -14.29
N PHE A 115 22.80 36.68 -14.04
CA PHE A 115 23.78 35.84 -14.74
C PHE A 115 23.20 35.47 -16.12
N THR A 116 23.98 35.71 -17.17
CA THR A 116 23.59 35.38 -18.53
C THR A 116 24.21 34.05 -18.94
N ALA A 117 23.38 33.04 -19.16
CA ALA A 117 23.81 31.79 -19.76
C ALA A 117 23.49 31.77 -21.26
N LYS A 118 24.47 31.41 -22.08
CA LYS A 118 24.29 31.24 -23.53
C LYS A 118 24.19 29.76 -23.82
N LEU A 119 22.98 29.32 -24.24
CA LEU A 119 22.76 27.96 -24.76
C LEU A 119 22.89 27.97 -26.27
N THR A 120 23.83 27.20 -26.82
CA THR A 120 23.98 27.02 -28.27
C THR A 120 23.50 25.62 -28.64
N VAL A 121 22.41 25.54 -29.41
CA VAL A 121 21.89 24.27 -29.94
C VAL A 121 22.44 24.06 -31.33
N ASN A 122 23.14 22.94 -31.55
CA ASN A 122 23.61 22.55 -32.87
C ASN A 122 22.72 21.46 -33.45
N PRO A 123 21.77 21.76 -34.34
CA PRO A 123 20.81 20.78 -34.87
C PRO A 123 21.47 19.72 -35.76
N LYS A 124 22.72 19.92 -36.17
CA LYS A 124 23.49 18.93 -36.94
C LYS A 124 24.15 17.86 -36.07
N GLN A 125 24.17 18.08 -34.76
CA GLN A 125 24.69 17.12 -33.76
C GLN A 125 23.53 16.60 -32.92
N SER A 126 22.57 15.95 -33.54
CA SER A 126 21.43 15.36 -32.87
C SER A 126 21.61 13.86 -32.71
N HIS A 127 21.15 13.32 -31.60
CA HIS A 127 21.00 11.89 -31.36
C HIS A 127 19.54 11.55 -31.23
N ARG A 128 19.15 10.39 -31.76
CA ARG A 128 17.81 9.89 -31.51
C ARG A 128 17.68 9.53 -30.03
N ILE A 129 16.72 10.13 -29.36
CA ILE A 129 16.33 9.76 -28.00
C ILE A 129 15.33 8.62 -28.10
N SER A 130 15.41 7.65 -27.18
CA SER A 130 14.42 6.59 -27.07
C SER A 130 13.04 7.20 -26.86
N ASP A 131 12.06 6.73 -27.58
CA ASP A 131 10.65 7.07 -27.38
C ASP A 131 10.10 6.51 -26.05
N LYS A 132 10.87 5.60 -25.39
CA LYS A 132 10.58 5.02 -24.08
C LYS A 132 11.41 5.65 -22.95
N LEU A 133 11.90 6.87 -23.11
CA LEU A 133 12.76 7.51 -22.11
C LEU A 133 11.97 7.94 -20.87
N ILE A 134 10.71 8.36 -21.05
CA ILE A 134 9.90 8.92 -19.97
C ILE A 134 8.72 7.97 -19.68
N GLY A 135 8.65 7.51 -18.43
CA GLY A 135 7.56 6.74 -17.91
C GLY A 135 7.21 7.21 -16.51
N ILE A 136 6.26 6.54 -15.91
CA ILE A 136 5.86 6.77 -14.51
C ILE A 136 6.06 5.49 -13.70
N PHE A 137 6.31 5.68 -12.42
CA PHE A 137 6.30 4.63 -11.42
C PHE A 137 5.07 4.80 -10.53
N PHE A 138 4.29 3.74 -10.42
CA PHE A 138 3.17 3.66 -9.50
C PHE A 138 3.46 2.64 -8.40
N GLU A 139 3.26 3.02 -7.17
CA GLU A 139 3.29 2.16 -6.01
C GLU A 139 2.10 2.49 -5.10
N ASP A 140 1.43 1.47 -4.57
CA ASP A 140 0.39 1.70 -3.58
C ASP A 140 1.01 2.06 -2.24
N ILE A 141 1.51 3.29 -2.18
CA ILE A 141 2.02 3.97 -0.98
C ILE A 141 1.07 5.11 -0.63
N SER A 142 0.88 5.39 0.66
CA SER A 142 -0.03 6.43 1.15
C SER A 142 -1.45 6.30 0.58
N ARG A 143 -1.90 5.06 0.38
CA ARG A 143 -3.21 4.72 -0.20
C ARG A 143 -3.39 5.23 -1.62
N ALA A 144 -2.37 5.08 -2.44
CA ALA A 144 -2.42 5.52 -3.83
C ALA A 144 -3.39 4.68 -4.68
N ALA A 145 -3.65 3.40 -4.30
CA ALA A 145 -4.65 2.55 -4.95
C ALA A 145 -6.02 2.69 -4.28
N ASP A 146 -6.26 1.96 -3.18
CA ASP A 146 -7.50 2.03 -2.41
C ASP A 146 -7.60 3.38 -1.68
N GLY A 147 -8.65 4.17 -1.97
CA GLY A 147 -8.80 5.54 -1.49
C GLY A 147 -8.02 6.59 -2.30
N GLY A 148 -7.32 6.17 -3.35
CA GLY A 148 -6.56 7.01 -4.27
C GLY A 148 -7.05 6.86 -5.72
N LEU A 149 -6.28 6.16 -6.56
CA LEU A 149 -6.56 6.02 -8.00
C LEU A 149 -7.78 5.15 -8.28
N CYS A 150 -8.06 4.14 -7.45
CA CYS A 150 -9.31 3.37 -7.54
C CYS A 150 -10.50 4.28 -7.19
N ALA A 151 -11.54 4.26 -8.02
CA ALA A 151 -12.69 5.15 -7.85
C ALA A 151 -13.68 4.66 -6.77
N GLU A 152 -13.35 3.61 -6.02
CA GLU A 152 -14.17 3.11 -4.92
C GLU A 152 -14.34 4.16 -3.81
N LEU A 153 -15.58 4.49 -3.50
CA LEU A 153 -15.92 5.49 -2.50
C LEU A 153 -16.04 4.92 -1.08
N LEU A 154 -16.24 3.61 -0.96
CA LEU A 154 -16.36 2.95 0.34
C LEU A 154 -14.99 2.46 0.82
N GLN A 155 -14.75 2.60 2.10
CA GLN A 155 -13.61 2.00 2.77
C GLN A 155 -14.08 0.69 3.42
N ASN A 156 -13.24 -0.37 3.35
CA ASN A 156 -13.52 -1.65 4.02
C ASN A 156 -14.87 -2.27 3.62
N GLY A 157 -15.16 -2.28 2.31
CA GLY A 157 -16.38 -2.90 1.79
C GLY A 157 -16.37 -4.43 1.83
N ASP A 158 -15.19 -5.01 1.95
CA ASP A 158 -14.90 -6.44 2.10
C ASP A 158 -14.86 -6.92 3.56
N PHE A 159 -14.95 -6.02 4.54
CA PHE A 159 -14.89 -6.31 5.99
C PHE A 159 -13.61 -7.05 6.43
N GLU A 160 -12.53 -7.03 5.66
CA GLU A 160 -11.32 -7.81 5.91
C GLU A 160 -10.24 -7.09 6.74
N TYR A 161 -10.49 -5.89 7.24
CA TYR A 161 -9.56 -5.22 8.15
C TYR A 161 -9.40 -6.02 9.44
N ASN A 162 -8.15 -6.30 9.83
CA ASN A 162 -7.84 -7.20 10.94
C ASN A 162 -6.81 -6.66 11.94
N GLY A 163 -6.81 -5.34 12.15
CA GLY A 163 -5.94 -4.72 13.15
C GLY A 163 -4.58 -4.25 12.62
N GLU A 164 -4.45 -4.03 11.30
CA GLU A 164 -3.26 -3.47 10.65
C GLU A 164 -2.82 -2.15 11.27
N ARG A 165 -3.79 -1.34 11.65
CA ARG A 165 -3.57 -0.14 12.45
C ARG A 165 -4.23 -0.29 13.82
N LYS A 166 -3.67 0.37 14.83
CA LYS A 166 -4.25 0.39 16.17
C LYS A 166 -5.72 0.83 16.10
N GLY A 167 -6.61 -0.05 16.53
CA GLY A 167 -8.06 0.18 16.55
C GLY A 167 -8.79 -0.17 15.26
N TRP A 168 -8.11 -0.58 14.19
CA TRP A 168 -8.76 -1.07 12.98
C TRP A 168 -9.19 -2.53 13.15
N ASN A 169 -10.37 -2.84 12.59
CA ASN A 169 -10.96 -4.18 12.59
C ASN A 169 -12.01 -4.27 11.48
N ALA A 170 -12.65 -5.42 11.33
CA ALA A 170 -13.65 -5.69 10.30
C ALA A 170 -14.84 -4.69 10.26
N ALA A 171 -15.09 -3.96 11.34
CA ALA A 171 -16.12 -2.90 11.38
C ALA A 171 -15.59 -1.50 11.08
N THR A 172 -14.30 -1.33 10.85
CA THR A 172 -13.69 -0.02 10.54
C THR A 172 -14.37 0.63 9.34
N ALA A 173 -14.60 1.94 9.40
CA ALA A 173 -15.37 2.77 8.45
C ALA A 173 -16.88 2.49 8.43
N TRP A 174 -17.37 1.53 9.20
CA TRP A 174 -18.78 1.22 9.31
C TRP A 174 -19.33 1.61 10.68
N MET A 175 -20.33 2.46 10.71
CA MET A 175 -21.07 2.82 11.92
C MET A 175 -22.24 1.83 12.09
N GLY A 176 -22.49 1.40 13.34
CA GLY A 176 -23.60 0.49 13.65
C GLY A 176 -23.23 -0.98 13.59
N ILE A 177 -21.96 -1.34 13.42
CA ILE A 177 -21.46 -2.72 13.47
C ILE A 177 -20.67 -2.97 14.77
N LYS A 178 -20.82 -4.15 15.36
CA LYS A 178 -19.96 -4.66 16.44
C LYS A 178 -18.88 -5.59 15.87
N ALA A 179 -17.63 -5.31 16.19
CA ALA A 179 -16.48 -6.07 15.68
C ALA A 179 -16.34 -7.49 16.26
N SER A 180 -16.95 -7.81 17.41
CA SER A 180 -16.93 -9.16 17.97
C SER A 180 -18.04 -9.40 19.01
N SER A 181 -18.42 -10.68 19.15
CA SER A 181 -19.40 -11.17 20.14
C SER A 181 -18.89 -11.26 21.60
N SER A 182 -17.64 -10.85 21.88
CA SER A 182 -16.95 -11.12 23.16
C SER A 182 -17.01 -10.01 24.21
N SER A 183 -17.70 -8.89 23.99
CA SER A 183 -17.88 -7.89 25.04
C SER A 183 -19.25 -8.01 25.70
N SER A 184 -19.24 -8.50 26.93
CA SER A 184 -20.40 -8.68 27.82
C SER A 184 -20.99 -7.40 28.40
N SER A 185 -21.08 -6.32 27.63
CA SER A 185 -21.89 -5.15 27.99
C SER A 185 -23.17 -5.13 27.15
N ALA A 186 -24.17 -5.82 27.66
CA ALA A 186 -25.52 -5.77 27.15
C ALA A 186 -26.16 -4.40 27.46
N SER A 187 -26.04 -3.44 26.53
CA SER A 187 -27.02 -2.34 26.40
C SER A 187 -26.78 -1.59 25.09
N SER A 188 -27.38 -2.04 24.06
CA SER A 188 -28.01 -1.35 22.93
C SER A 188 -28.18 -2.37 21.78
N SER A 189 -29.34 -2.39 21.15
CA SER A 189 -29.64 -3.19 19.98
C SER A 189 -28.59 -2.93 18.90
N SER A 190 -27.62 -3.86 18.74
CA SER A 190 -26.61 -3.73 17.70
C SER A 190 -27.22 -3.95 16.33
N SER A 191 -26.88 -3.10 15.41
CA SER A 191 -27.42 -3.07 14.06
C SER A 191 -26.89 -4.19 13.18
N ALA A 192 -25.67 -4.62 13.42
CA ALA A 192 -25.01 -5.69 12.67
C ALA A 192 -23.88 -6.32 13.47
N ILE A 193 -23.52 -7.54 13.08
CA ILE A 193 -22.37 -8.30 13.63
C ILE A 193 -21.51 -8.80 12.49
N ILE A 194 -20.21 -8.91 12.71
CA ILE A 194 -19.29 -9.57 11.77
C ILE A 194 -19.30 -11.07 12.02
N SER A 195 -19.31 -11.84 10.94
CA SER A 195 -19.22 -13.31 10.93
C SER A 195 -18.21 -13.76 9.89
N THR A 196 -17.72 -15.00 10.05
CA THR A 196 -16.81 -15.67 9.10
C THR A 196 -17.35 -17.04 8.68
N GLU A 197 -18.56 -17.39 9.12
CA GLU A 197 -19.17 -18.69 8.81
C GLU A 197 -19.79 -18.68 7.40
N ASN A 198 -19.24 -19.48 6.49
CA ASN A 198 -19.68 -19.51 5.08
C ASN A 198 -19.61 -18.13 4.41
N GLY A 199 -18.43 -17.49 4.46
CA GLY A 199 -18.13 -16.25 3.76
C GLY A 199 -18.30 -16.37 2.24
N VAL A 200 -18.26 -15.26 1.53
CA VAL A 200 -18.44 -15.21 0.08
C VAL A 200 -17.30 -15.94 -0.65
N SER A 201 -16.10 -15.91 -0.09
CA SER A 201 -14.91 -16.59 -0.60
C SER A 201 -14.00 -17.00 0.55
N VAL A 202 -13.14 -17.97 0.31
CA VAL A 202 -12.08 -18.38 1.25
C VAL A 202 -11.07 -17.27 1.51
N ASN A 203 -10.86 -16.38 0.55
CA ASN A 203 -9.93 -15.25 0.65
C ASN A 203 -10.58 -14.02 1.30
N ASN A 204 -11.90 -13.95 1.31
CA ASN A 204 -12.71 -12.90 1.93
C ASN A 204 -13.78 -13.55 2.82
N PRO A 205 -13.39 -14.10 3.99
CA PRO A 205 -14.29 -14.80 4.85
C PRO A 205 -15.19 -13.90 5.70
N HIS A 206 -14.82 -12.65 5.97
CA HIS A 206 -15.58 -11.76 6.83
C HIS A 206 -16.75 -11.15 6.08
N TYR A 207 -17.88 -11.03 6.75
CA TYR A 207 -19.07 -10.37 6.23
C TYR A 207 -19.93 -9.82 7.35
N ALA A 208 -20.80 -8.88 7.04
CA ALA A 208 -21.74 -8.32 8.01
C ALA A 208 -23.10 -8.99 7.96
N ILE A 209 -23.66 -9.35 9.12
CA ILE A 209 -25.06 -9.77 9.28
C ILE A 209 -25.85 -8.58 9.77
N LEU A 210 -26.70 -8.03 8.91
CA LEU A 210 -27.56 -6.90 9.20
C LEU A 210 -28.81 -7.35 9.96
N SER A 211 -29.28 -6.53 10.90
CA SER A 211 -30.55 -6.68 11.61
C SER A 211 -31.33 -5.37 11.57
N SER A 212 -32.30 -5.16 12.43
CA SER A 212 -33.33 -4.11 12.40
C SER A 212 -32.88 -2.66 12.19
N THR A 213 -31.61 -2.34 12.40
CA THR A 213 -31.12 -0.96 12.31
C THR A 213 -30.17 -0.77 11.13
N PRO A 214 -30.11 0.42 10.51
CA PRO A 214 -29.19 0.69 9.41
C PRO A 214 -27.74 0.73 9.88
N ILE A 215 -26.83 0.37 8.96
CA ILE A 215 -25.40 0.63 9.09
C ILE A 215 -24.97 1.65 8.05
N TYR A 216 -23.91 2.38 8.35
CA TYR A 216 -23.43 3.47 7.49
C TYR A 216 -21.94 3.34 7.25
N ASN A 217 -21.53 3.49 5.99
CA ASN A 217 -20.12 3.66 5.62
C ASN A 217 -19.83 5.16 5.43
N ILE A 218 -18.71 5.62 5.99
CA ILE A 218 -18.30 7.02 5.95
C ILE A 218 -17.26 7.31 4.86
N GLY A 219 -16.93 6.32 4.03
CA GLY A 219 -15.90 6.44 3.01
C GLY A 219 -14.49 6.57 3.58
N TRP A 220 -13.61 7.17 2.81
CA TRP A 220 -12.18 7.32 3.16
C TRP A 220 -11.90 8.54 4.05
N GLU A 221 -12.52 9.63 3.87
CA GLU A 221 -12.53 10.84 4.70
C GLU A 221 -13.80 11.63 4.39
N GLY A 222 -14.91 10.91 4.23
CA GLY A 222 -16.17 11.37 3.71
C GLY A 222 -16.42 10.85 2.30
N ILE A 223 -17.67 10.93 1.87
CA ILE A 223 -18.12 10.57 0.52
C ILE A 223 -18.55 11.83 -0.20
N VAL A 224 -17.78 12.27 -1.19
CA VAL A 224 -18.11 13.42 -2.00
C VAL A 224 -18.95 12.97 -3.21
N ILE A 225 -20.15 13.49 -3.33
CA ILE A 225 -21.08 13.21 -4.43
C ILE A 225 -21.40 14.47 -5.21
N LYS A 226 -21.78 14.29 -6.48
CA LYS A 226 -22.11 15.41 -7.39
C LYS A 226 -23.55 15.34 -7.83
N ARG A 227 -24.20 16.48 -7.91
CA ARG A 227 -25.56 16.60 -8.46
C ARG A 227 -25.56 16.23 -9.95
N GLY A 228 -26.57 15.47 -10.36
CA GLY A 228 -26.66 14.92 -11.71
C GLY A 228 -25.84 13.67 -11.96
N ALA A 229 -24.93 13.31 -11.04
CA ALA A 229 -24.11 12.11 -11.17
C ALA A 229 -24.89 10.84 -10.80
N ALA A 230 -24.44 9.72 -11.37
CA ALA A 230 -24.93 8.39 -11.07
C ALA A 230 -23.80 7.54 -10.47
N TYR A 231 -24.18 6.71 -9.52
CA TYR A 231 -23.29 5.83 -8.79
C TYR A 231 -23.82 4.40 -8.88
N GLU A 232 -22.97 3.46 -9.17
CA GLU A 232 -23.27 2.04 -9.14
C GLU A 232 -22.99 1.48 -7.76
N VAL A 233 -23.97 0.79 -7.19
CA VAL A 233 -23.81 -0.02 -5.99
C VAL A 233 -23.74 -1.46 -6.42
N SER A 234 -22.74 -2.20 -5.96
CA SER A 234 -22.71 -3.65 -6.02
C SER A 234 -22.40 -4.23 -4.64
N LEU A 235 -22.96 -5.39 -4.36
CA LEU A 235 -22.67 -6.15 -3.15
C LEU A 235 -23.04 -7.61 -3.34
N TYR A 236 -22.38 -8.49 -2.59
CA TYR A 236 -22.86 -9.84 -2.41
C TYR A 236 -23.78 -9.90 -1.21
N ALA A 237 -24.91 -10.63 -1.34
CA ALA A 237 -25.85 -10.82 -0.22
C ALA A 237 -26.51 -12.19 -0.25
N ARG A 238 -26.96 -12.64 0.93
CA ARG A 238 -27.79 -13.84 1.09
C ARG A 238 -28.74 -13.69 2.26
N CYS A 239 -29.82 -14.46 2.25
CA CYS A 239 -30.77 -14.52 3.34
C CYS A 239 -30.45 -15.72 4.25
N ILE A 240 -30.09 -15.46 5.50
CA ILE A 240 -29.68 -16.55 6.44
C ILE A 240 -30.74 -17.59 6.63
N ASP A 241 -32.03 -17.19 6.66
CA ASP A 241 -33.19 -18.08 6.81
C ASP A 241 -33.77 -18.58 5.48
N GLY A 242 -33.10 -18.27 4.35
CA GLY A 242 -33.53 -18.67 3.01
C GLY A 242 -34.76 -17.92 2.46
N LYS A 243 -35.38 -17.03 3.22
CA LYS A 243 -36.56 -16.29 2.79
C LYS A 243 -36.19 -15.00 2.09
N LYS A 244 -37.04 -14.58 1.13
CA LYS A 244 -36.82 -13.28 0.43
C LYS A 244 -36.85 -12.12 1.42
N LYS A 245 -35.84 -11.23 1.28
CA LYS A 245 -35.67 -10.03 2.10
C LYS A 245 -35.58 -8.78 1.21
N GLN A 246 -35.93 -7.64 1.78
CA GLN A 246 -35.70 -6.35 1.15
C GLN A 246 -34.54 -5.64 1.86
N LEU A 247 -33.53 -5.25 1.10
CA LEU A 247 -32.43 -4.39 1.53
C LEU A 247 -32.51 -3.09 0.76
N THR A 248 -32.55 -1.95 1.44
CA THR A 248 -32.42 -0.64 0.80
C THR A 248 -30.96 -0.19 0.89
N VAL A 249 -30.41 0.21 -0.25
CA VAL A 249 -29.11 0.88 -0.36
C VAL A 249 -29.35 2.35 -0.61
N ALA A 250 -28.66 3.22 0.09
CA ALA A 250 -28.89 4.66 -0.01
C ALA A 250 -27.64 5.49 0.19
N LEU A 251 -27.61 6.66 -0.45
CA LEU A 251 -26.79 7.79 -0.03
C LEU A 251 -27.65 8.67 0.85
N VAL A 252 -27.14 9.03 2.02
CA VAL A 252 -27.86 9.83 3.01
C VAL A 252 -26.99 11.00 3.47
N ASP A 253 -27.64 12.06 3.95
CA ASP A 253 -26.97 13.19 4.59
C ASP A 253 -26.59 12.89 6.06
N GLN A 254 -26.11 13.90 6.77
CA GLN A 254 -25.73 13.78 8.19
C GLN A 254 -26.91 13.42 9.11
N GLU A 255 -28.10 13.89 8.78
CA GLU A 255 -29.34 13.62 9.51
C GLU A 255 -29.94 12.26 9.15
N GLY A 256 -29.36 11.55 8.17
CA GLY A 256 -29.84 10.25 7.69
C GLY A 256 -30.98 10.36 6.67
N LEU A 257 -31.24 11.56 6.13
CA LEU A 257 -32.25 11.75 5.09
C LEU A 257 -31.72 11.22 3.74
N PRO A 258 -32.53 10.50 2.96
CA PRO A 258 -32.06 9.92 1.72
C PRO A 258 -31.86 10.99 0.64
N ILE A 259 -30.65 11.02 0.09
CA ILE A 259 -30.26 11.79 -1.09
C ILE A 259 -30.65 11.01 -2.36
N ALA A 260 -30.32 9.72 -2.37
CA ALA A 260 -30.70 8.76 -3.40
C ALA A 260 -30.81 7.37 -2.77
N GLN A 261 -31.74 6.55 -3.24
CA GLN A 261 -31.91 5.18 -2.71
C GLN A 261 -32.44 4.22 -3.77
N ALA A 262 -32.14 2.93 -3.57
CA ALA A 262 -32.66 1.82 -4.34
C ALA A 262 -32.99 0.63 -3.43
N LYS A 263 -33.88 -0.26 -3.91
CA LYS A 263 -34.32 -1.44 -3.16
C LYS A 263 -33.83 -2.70 -3.86
N LEU A 264 -33.09 -3.52 -3.14
CA LEU A 264 -32.64 -4.83 -3.56
C LEU A 264 -33.59 -5.90 -2.99
N LYS A 265 -33.90 -6.91 -3.80
CA LYS A 265 -34.67 -8.09 -3.37
C LYS A 265 -33.71 -9.25 -3.20
N VAL A 266 -33.15 -9.41 -2.02
CA VAL A 266 -32.22 -10.50 -1.69
C VAL A 266 -33.01 -11.82 -1.57
N GLN A 267 -32.48 -12.88 -2.18
CA GLN A 267 -33.17 -14.17 -2.27
C GLN A 267 -32.20 -15.32 -1.98
N GLY A 268 -32.73 -16.35 -1.30
CA GLY A 268 -32.02 -17.60 -1.09
C GLY A 268 -30.91 -17.55 -0.02
N PRO A 269 -30.45 -18.75 0.39
CA PRO A 269 -29.39 -18.89 1.38
C PRO A 269 -27.96 -18.75 0.79
N ASP A 270 -27.84 -18.82 -0.53
CA ASP A 270 -26.56 -18.75 -1.22
C ASP A 270 -26.17 -17.32 -1.53
N TRP A 271 -24.85 -17.05 -1.57
CA TRP A 271 -24.32 -15.76 -1.97
C TRP A 271 -24.64 -15.47 -3.43
N ALA A 272 -25.19 -14.28 -3.69
CA ALA A 272 -25.42 -13.77 -5.03
C ALA A 272 -25.05 -12.30 -5.09
N GLU A 273 -24.59 -11.84 -6.26
CA GLU A 273 -24.30 -10.44 -6.53
C GLU A 273 -25.61 -9.67 -6.80
N TYR A 274 -25.73 -8.50 -6.20
CA TYR A 274 -26.81 -7.55 -6.40
C TYR A 274 -26.28 -6.20 -6.80
N LYS A 275 -26.93 -5.58 -7.79
CA LYS A 275 -26.53 -4.26 -8.31
C LYS A 275 -27.71 -3.28 -8.26
N ALA A 276 -27.39 -2.02 -8.06
CA ALA A 276 -28.34 -0.92 -8.13
C ALA A 276 -27.65 0.35 -8.59
N GLN A 277 -28.42 1.28 -9.14
CA GLN A 277 -27.92 2.60 -9.51
C GLN A 277 -28.55 3.64 -8.58
N LEU A 278 -27.73 4.56 -8.08
CA LEU A 278 -28.14 5.73 -7.31
C LEU A 278 -27.87 6.97 -8.13
N VAL A 279 -28.93 7.72 -8.49
CA VAL A 279 -28.82 8.96 -9.27
C VAL A 279 -29.13 10.15 -8.37
N ILE A 280 -28.21 11.09 -8.32
CA ILE A 280 -28.37 12.33 -7.52
C ILE A 280 -29.17 13.34 -8.31
N THR A 281 -30.46 13.43 -8.00
CA THR A 281 -31.39 14.33 -8.70
C THR A 281 -31.61 15.63 -7.95
N ASP A 282 -32.25 16.62 -8.62
CA ASP A 282 -32.66 17.88 -8.00
C ASP A 282 -33.80 17.74 -6.98
N LYS A 283 -34.31 16.53 -6.73
CA LYS A 283 -35.32 16.31 -5.69
C LYS A 283 -34.76 16.57 -4.29
N TYR A 284 -33.49 16.16 -4.06
CA TYR A 284 -32.78 16.53 -2.84
C TYR A 284 -32.31 17.97 -2.92
N LYS A 285 -32.73 18.80 -1.97
CA LYS A 285 -32.45 20.24 -1.93
C LYS A 285 -31.35 20.66 -0.98
N GLY A 286 -30.85 19.70 -0.16
CA GLY A 286 -29.74 19.95 0.77
C GLY A 286 -28.39 20.14 0.07
N GLU A 287 -27.41 20.55 0.83
CA GLU A 287 -26.03 20.64 0.36
C GLU A 287 -25.43 19.26 0.15
N LEU A 288 -24.65 19.13 -0.91
CA LEU A 288 -23.86 17.93 -1.18
C LEU A 288 -22.42 18.18 -0.77
N GLY A 289 -21.94 17.41 0.19
CA GLY A 289 -20.61 17.58 0.74
C GLY A 289 -19.98 16.25 1.15
N LYS A 290 -18.82 16.35 1.79
CA LYS A 290 -18.07 15.20 2.31
C LYS A 290 -18.78 14.42 3.42
N ASP A 291 -19.83 14.98 4.00
CA ASP A 291 -20.57 14.39 5.12
C ASP A 291 -21.66 13.41 4.67
N THR A 292 -21.75 13.15 3.38
CA THR A 292 -22.59 12.09 2.82
C THR A 292 -22.12 10.73 3.33
N ARG A 293 -23.07 9.86 3.64
CA ARG A 293 -22.83 8.47 4.08
C ARG A 293 -23.51 7.51 3.14
N PHE A 294 -22.92 6.35 2.94
CA PHE A 294 -23.60 5.23 2.30
C PHE A 294 -24.30 4.39 3.37
N ALA A 295 -25.54 4.03 3.15
CA ALA A 295 -26.36 3.30 4.11
C ALA A 295 -26.87 1.97 3.56
N LEU A 296 -26.84 0.94 4.41
CA LEU A 296 -27.54 -0.32 4.21
C LEU A 296 -28.68 -0.42 5.24
N LEU A 297 -29.93 -0.46 4.76
CA LEU A 297 -31.13 -0.40 5.56
C LEU A 297 -31.95 -1.68 5.33
N PRO A 298 -31.83 -2.69 6.20
CA PRO A 298 -32.68 -3.86 6.13
C PRO A 298 -34.15 -3.50 6.47
N LYS A 299 -35.09 -4.22 5.89
CA LYS A 299 -36.50 -4.01 6.20
C LYS A 299 -36.91 -4.82 7.46
N GLY A 300 -37.25 -4.11 8.54
CA GLY A 300 -37.70 -4.76 9.80
C GLY A 300 -36.57 -5.54 10.48
N GLU A 301 -36.94 -6.62 11.17
CA GLU A 301 -36.00 -7.49 11.92
C GLU A 301 -35.34 -8.59 11.07
N GLU A 302 -35.32 -8.42 9.77
CA GLU A 302 -34.80 -9.40 8.82
C GLU A 302 -33.29 -9.48 8.85
N LYS A 303 -32.73 -10.68 8.96
CA LYS A 303 -31.28 -10.92 8.93
C LYS A 303 -30.83 -11.15 7.49
N VAL A 304 -30.01 -10.22 6.98
CA VAL A 304 -29.37 -10.28 5.66
C VAL A 304 -27.86 -10.26 5.87
N ALA A 305 -27.18 -11.23 5.30
CA ALA A 305 -25.72 -11.22 5.20
C ALA A 305 -25.30 -10.41 3.98
N VAL A 306 -24.30 -9.52 4.13
CA VAL A 306 -23.76 -8.69 3.06
C VAL A 306 -22.24 -8.68 3.10
N ASP A 307 -21.64 -8.65 1.92
CA ASP A 307 -20.19 -8.62 1.73
C ASP A 307 -19.81 -7.93 0.42
N MET A 308 -18.52 -7.64 0.23
CA MET A 308 -17.98 -7.03 -1.00
C MET A 308 -18.76 -5.79 -1.45
N VAL A 309 -19.13 -4.95 -0.48
CA VAL A 309 -19.96 -3.75 -0.72
C VAL A 309 -19.14 -2.69 -1.45
N SER A 310 -19.66 -2.17 -2.55
CA SER A 310 -19.01 -1.21 -3.43
C SER A 310 -19.95 -0.08 -3.81
N LEU A 311 -19.42 1.11 -3.90
CA LEU A 311 -20.08 2.32 -4.43
C LEU A 311 -19.14 3.02 -5.40
N MET A 312 -19.37 2.88 -6.68
CA MET A 312 -18.52 3.41 -7.74
C MET A 312 -19.23 4.53 -8.50
N PRO A 313 -18.60 5.67 -8.79
CA PRO A 313 -19.14 6.62 -9.76
C PRO A 313 -19.21 5.97 -11.14
N GLN A 314 -20.25 6.25 -11.91
CA GLN A 314 -20.31 5.79 -13.31
C GLN A 314 -19.29 6.50 -14.21
N ASP A 315 -18.98 7.75 -13.91
CA ASP A 315 -17.99 8.54 -14.66
C ASP A 315 -16.58 8.23 -14.13
N THR A 316 -16.03 7.12 -14.56
CA THR A 316 -14.64 6.72 -14.29
C THR A 316 -13.77 6.88 -15.54
N TYR A 317 -12.46 6.89 -15.39
CA TYR A 317 -11.53 7.00 -16.52
C TYR A 317 -11.75 5.84 -17.49
N LYS A 318 -12.12 6.19 -18.73
CA LYS A 318 -12.49 5.23 -19.80
C LYS A 318 -13.57 4.19 -19.42
N GLY A 319 -14.23 4.35 -18.29
CA GLY A 319 -15.21 3.40 -17.77
C GLY A 319 -14.60 2.21 -16.99
N HIS A 320 -13.30 2.22 -16.71
CA HIS A 320 -12.56 1.10 -16.14
C HIS A 320 -12.25 1.25 -14.64
N GLY A 321 -13.09 1.98 -13.90
CA GLY A 321 -13.07 1.99 -12.42
C GLY A 321 -11.96 2.83 -11.79
N LEU A 322 -11.21 3.62 -12.55
CA LEU A 322 -10.24 4.56 -12.00
C LEU A 322 -10.84 5.96 -11.85
N ARG A 323 -10.39 6.69 -10.86
CA ARG A 323 -10.75 8.10 -10.66
C ARG A 323 -10.34 8.92 -11.87
N LYS A 324 -11.36 9.49 -12.52
CA LYS A 324 -11.20 10.21 -13.79
C LYS A 324 -10.25 11.40 -13.64
N ASP A 325 -10.41 12.18 -12.60
CA ASP A 325 -9.59 13.38 -12.33
C ASP A 325 -8.10 13.04 -12.18
N LEU A 326 -7.77 11.97 -11.46
CA LEU A 326 -6.38 11.52 -11.26
C LEU A 326 -5.81 10.87 -12.52
N ALA A 327 -6.55 9.95 -13.11
CA ALA A 327 -6.07 9.21 -14.28
C ALA A 327 -5.91 10.10 -15.51
N GLU A 328 -6.78 11.08 -15.74
CA GLU A 328 -6.62 12.08 -16.82
C GLU A 328 -5.39 12.94 -16.60
N THR A 329 -5.16 13.44 -15.37
CA THR A 329 -3.96 14.22 -15.03
C THR A 329 -2.67 13.43 -15.28
N ILE A 330 -2.65 12.13 -14.92
CA ILE A 330 -1.51 11.28 -15.20
C ILE A 330 -1.36 11.03 -16.71
N ALA A 331 -2.44 10.80 -17.44
CA ALA A 331 -2.42 10.59 -18.88
C ALA A 331 -1.92 11.82 -19.66
N GLU A 332 -2.17 13.05 -19.17
CA GLU A 332 -1.64 14.28 -19.75
C GLU A 332 -0.10 14.36 -19.74
N LEU A 333 0.57 13.64 -18.83
CA LEU A 333 2.03 13.50 -18.83
C LEU A 333 2.54 12.68 -20.03
N LYS A 334 1.64 11.97 -20.72
CA LYS A 334 1.94 11.10 -21.87
C LYS A 334 3.07 10.09 -21.58
N PRO A 335 2.97 9.34 -20.47
CA PRO A 335 4.00 8.38 -20.11
C PRO A 335 4.10 7.31 -21.19
N ARG A 336 5.31 6.89 -21.51
CA ARG A 336 5.56 5.81 -22.49
C ARG A 336 5.50 4.43 -21.88
N PHE A 337 5.66 4.35 -20.58
CA PHE A 337 5.48 3.12 -19.80
C PHE A 337 5.01 3.45 -18.38
N VAL A 338 4.39 2.47 -17.75
CA VAL A 338 4.04 2.52 -16.32
C VAL A 338 4.70 1.33 -15.63
N ARG A 339 5.58 1.61 -14.68
CA ARG A 339 6.16 0.60 -13.78
C ARG A 339 5.24 0.44 -12.56
N PHE A 340 4.76 -0.76 -12.32
CA PHE A 340 3.81 -1.09 -11.25
C PHE A 340 4.05 -2.51 -10.70
N PRO A 341 3.42 -2.92 -9.59
CA PRO A 341 2.59 -2.15 -8.65
C PRO A 341 3.40 -1.50 -7.55
N GLY A 342 4.73 -1.55 -7.59
CA GLY A 342 5.58 -0.94 -6.60
C GLY A 342 7.00 -1.48 -6.54
N GLY A 343 7.66 -1.19 -5.43
CA GLY A 343 8.96 -1.70 -5.02
C GLY A 343 8.86 -2.37 -3.67
N CYS A 344 8.89 -1.60 -2.58
CA CYS A 344 8.74 -2.14 -1.21
C CYS A 344 7.43 -2.87 -0.99
N MET A 345 6.34 -2.41 -1.61
CA MET A 345 5.04 -3.09 -1.55
C MET A 345 5.11 -4.54 -2.06
N LEU A 346 5.86 -4.78 -3.14
CA LEU A 346 6.03 -6.13 -3.71
C LEU A 346 6.78 -7.08 -2.78
N HIS A 347 7.84 -6.57 -2.16
CA HIS A 347 8.66 -7.35 -1.24
C HIS A 347 7.96 -7.60 0.09
N GLY A 348 7.04 -6.69 0.51
CA GLY A 348 6.28 -6.82 1.73
C GLY A 348 7.12 -6.74 3.00
N GLN A 349 6.49 -7.00 4.13
CA GLN A 349 7.13 -6.97 5.45
C GLN A 349 7.89 -8.25 5.81
N GLY A 350 7.69 -9.31 5.08
CA GLY A 350 8.32 -10.61 5.30
C GLY A 350 7.95 -11.60 4.20
N LEU A 351 8.53 -12.80 4.22
CA LEU A 351 8.30 -13.83 3.19
C LEU A 351 6.81 -14.19 3.04
N GLY A 352 6.04 -14.18 4.13
CA GLY A 352 4.60 -14.44 4.11
C GLY A 352 3.74 -13.28 3.60
N ASN A 353 4.34 -12.13 3.31
CA ASN A 353 3.64 -10.92 2.87
C ASN A 353 4.14 -10.43 1.48
N ILE A 354 4.89 -11.25 0.77
CA ILE A 354 5.29 -10.97 -0.62
C ILE A 354 4.05 -10.88 -1.50
N TYR A 355 4.01 -9.87 -2.38
CA TYR A 355 2.91 -9.69 -3.31
C TYR A 355 2.98 -10.72 -4.44
N HIS A 356 1.95 -11.54 -4.55
CA HIS A 356 1.78 -12.50 -5.64
C HIS A 356 0.74 -11.96 -6.63
N TRP A 357 1.15 -11.73 -7.87
CA TRP A 357 0.29 -11.13 -8.90
C TRP A 357 -0.97 -11.97 -9.19
N LYS A 358 -0.87 -13.30 -9.10
CA LYS A 358 -2.00 -14.23 -9.28
C LYS A 358 -3.12 -14.02 -8.26
N GLU A 359 -2.80 -13.51 -7.08
CA GLU A 359 -3.77 -13.21 -6.04
C GLU A 359 -4.51 -11.88 -6.29
N SER A 360 -4.12 -11.12 -7.32
CA SER A 360 -4.68 -9.82 -7.67
C SER A 360 -5.45 -9.79 -8.99
N ILE A 361 -5.72 -10.95 -9.58
CA ILE A 361 -6.49 -11.12 -10.81
C ILE A 361 -7.72 -12.00 -10.59
N GLY A 362 -8.62 -12.04 -11.58
CA GLY A 362 -9.90 -12.75 -11.46
C GLY A 362 -10.96 -11.91 -10.75
N GLU A 363 -12.06 -12.55 -10.34
CA GLU A 363 -13.16 -11.87 -9.66
C GLU A 363 -12.71 -11.27 -8.33
N LEU A 364 -13.15 -10.06 -8.02
CA LEU A 364 -12.70 -9.33 -6.83
C LEU A 364 -12.93 -10.11 -5.52
N LYS A 365 -14.08 -10.80 -5.39
CA LYS A 365 -14.38 -11.62 -4.21
C LYS A 365 -13.39 -12.76 -3.96
N ASP A 366 -12.69 -13.21 -5.02
CA ASP A 366 -11.73 -14.32 -4.95
C ASP A 366 -10.28 -13.84 -4.88
N ARG A 367 -10.03 -12.53 -5.03
CA ARG A 367 -8.71 -11.94 -4.81
C ARG A 367 -8.38 -11.99 -3.33
N LYS A 368 -7.10 -12.19 -3.03
CA LYS A 368 -6.65 -12.25 -1.64
C LYS A 368 -6.23 -10.85 -1.18
N PRO A 369 -6.98 -10.21 -0.28
CA PRO A 369 -6.56 -8.94 0.29
C PRO A 369 -5.27 -9.11 1.07
N ALA A 370 -4.52 -8.05 1.26
CA ALA A 370 -3.24 -8.09 1.94
C ALA A 370 -3.02 -6.88 2.83
N LEU A 371 -2.24 -7.10 3.89
CA LEU A 371 -1.56 -6.04 4.59
C LEU A 371 -0.40 -5.56 3.73
N ASN A 372 -0.22 -4.27 3.56
CA ASN A 372 0.99 -3.76 2.93
C ASN A 372 2.08 -3.39 3.96
N ILE A 373 3.28 -3.09 3.46
CA ILE A 373 4.44 -2.79 4.30
C ILE A 373 4.24 -1.54 5.18
N TRP A 374 3.30 -0.67 4.85
CA TRP A 374 2.98 0.54 5.65
C TRP A 374 1.79 0.34 6.61
N ASN A 375 1.45 -0.92 6.89
CA ASN A 375 0.42 -1.32 7.86
C ASN A 375 -0.98 -0.80 7.53
N TYR A 376 -1.43 -0.95 6.29
CA TYR A 376 -2.82 -0.78 5.92
C TYR A 376 -3.28 -1.84 4.91
N HIS A 377 -4.56 -2.07 4.89
CA HIS A 377 -5.22 -3.06 4.07
C HIS A 377 -5.25 -2.66 2.59
N GLN A 378 -5.06 -3.64 1.71
CA GLN A 378 -5.21 -3.54 0.27
C GLN A 378 -6.24 -4.57 -0.19
N THR A 379 -7.31 -4.09 -0.83
CA THR A 379 -8.35 -4.98 -1.39
C THR A 379 -7.90 -5.67 -2.68
N ARG A 380 -6.83 -5.17 -3.29
CA ARG A 380 -6.38 -5.54 -4.65
C ARG A 380 -7.45 -5.31 -5.72
N LYS A 381 -8.39 -4.37 -5.49
CA LYS A 381 -9.32 -3.89 -6.51
C LYS A 381 -8.57 -3.29 -7.70
N LEU A 382 -7.47 -2.57 -7.44
CA LEU A 382 -6.46 -2.22 -8.43
C LEU A 382 -5.37 -3.32 -8.43
N GLY A 383 -5.59 -4.36 -9.22
CA GLY A 383 -4.69 -5.50 -9.40
C GLY A 383 -3.98 -5.48 -10.75
N PHE A 384 -3.34 -6.60 -11.09
CA PHE A 384 -2.57 -6.66 -12.35
C PHE A 384 -3.44 -6.45 -13.58
N PHE A 385 -4.67 -6.94 -13.61
CA PHE A 385 -5.58 -6.71 -14.73
C PHE A 385 -5.85 -5.21 -14.91
N GLU A 386 -6.19 -4.51 -13.85
CA GLU A 386 -6.50 -3.08 -13.89
C GLU A 386 -5.27 -2.23 -14.21
N TYR A 387 -4.07 -2.63 -13.78
CA TYR A 387 -2.83 -1.95 -14.19
C TYR A 387 -2.56 -2.08 -15.69
N PHE A 388 -2.74 -3.26 -16.26
CA PHE A 388 -2.59 -3.46 -17.71
C PHE A 388 -3.65 -2.67 -18.49
N GLN A 389 -4.91 -2.71 -18.04
CA GLN A 389 -5.99 -1.91 -18.63
C GLN A 389 -5.70 -0.41 -18.57
N TRP A 390 -5.18 0.06 -17.46
CA TRP A 390 -4.78 1.47 -17.31
C TRP A 390 -3.66 1.87 -18.27
N CYS A 391 -2.67 1.01 -18.47
CA CYS A 391 -1.61 1.23 -19.44
C CYS A 391 -2.18 1.32 -20.87
N GLU A 392 -3.08 0.41 -21.24
CA GLU A 392 -3.76 0.42 -22.53
C GLU A 392 -4.57 1.71 -22.73
N ASP A 393 -5.33 2.12 -21.74
CA ASP A 393 -6.14 3.34 -21.74
C ASP A 393 -5.31 4.61 -21.98
N MET A 394 -4.07 4.63 -21.53
CA MET A 394 -3.14 5.75 -21.72
C MET A 394 -2.27 5.61 -22.98
N GLY A 395 -2.26 4.46 -23.63
CA GLY A 395 -1.31 4.15 -24.70
C GLY A 395 0.13 4.04 -24.20
N ALA A 396 0.32 3.58 -22.96
CA ALA A 396 1.60 3.33 -22.32
C ALA A 396 1.92 1.83 -22.29
N GLU A 397 3.21 1.48 -22.29
CA GLU A 397 3.61 0.09 -22.12
C GLU A 397 3.56 -0.33 -20.65
N PRO A 398 3.03 -1.50 -20.32
CA PRO A 398 3.11 -2.03 -18.96
C PRO A 398 4.53 -2.50 -18.66
N LEU A 399 5.07 -2.09 -17.51
CA LEU A 399 6.33 -2.59 -16.96
C LEU A 399 6.05 -3.23 -15.59
N PRO A 400 5.47 -4.44 -15.57
CA PRO A 400 5.13 -5.13 -14.34
C PRO A 400 6.39 -5.53 -13.58
N VAL A 401 6.38 -5.36 -12.27
CA VAL A 401 7.46 -5.76 -11.37
C VAL A 401 6.99 -6.95 -10.54
N LEU A 402 7.86 -7.92 -10.37
CA LEU A 402 7.64 -9.09 -9.52
C LEU A 402 8.68 -9.13 -8.38
N ALA A 403 8.28 -9.65 -7.25
CA ALA A 403 9.18 -9.84 -6.12
C ALA A 403 10.27 -10.88 -6.47
N ALA A 404 11.50 -10.60 -6.06
CA ALA A 404 12.63 -11.50 -6.24
C ALA A 404 12.75 -12.54 -5.10
N ALA A 405 11.63 -12.91 -4.48
CA ALA A 405 11.56 -13.87 -3.38
C ALA A 405 12.34 -13.47 -2.12
N VAL A 406 12.45 -12.17 -1.87
CA VAL A 406 13.05 -11.59 -0.67
C VAL A 406 12.12 -10.53 -0.08
N PRO A 407 12.05 -10.35 1.25
CA PRO A 407 11.29 -9.26 1.86
C PRO A 407 11.99 -7.91 1.64
N CYS A 408 11.26 -6.83 1.87
CA CYS A 408 11.83 -5.49 1.79
C CYS A 408 12.91 -5.27 2.84
N GLN A 409 14.03 -4.66 2.46
CA GLN A 409 15.14 -4.33 3.36
C GLN A 409 14.70 -3.38 4.50
N ASN A 410 13.63 -2.64 4.32
CA ASN A 410 13.08 -1.71 5.32
C ASN A 410 11.95 -2.34 6.16
N SER A 411 11.72 -3.65 6.03
CA SER A 411 10.65 -4.30 6.79
C SER A 411 10.92 -4.24 8.29
N GLN A 412 9.86 -3.92 9.03
CA GLN A 412 9.89 -3.84 10.49
C GLN A 412 8.94 -4.89 11.09
N PRO A 413 9.21 -5.42 12.27
CA PRO A 413 8.30 -6.30 12.97
C PRO A 413 6.91 -5.67 13.13
N ASN A 414 5.86 -6.42 12.78
CA ASN A 414 4.48 -6.04 12.97
C ASN A 414 3.78 -6.91 14.05
N ALA A 415 2.58 -6.50 14.46
CA ALA A 415 1.81 -7.21 15.48
C ALA A 415 1.41 -8.65 15.07
N GLN A 416 1.37 -8.94 13.76
CA GLN A 416 0.99 -10.23 13.20
C GLN A 416 2.20 -11.19 13.07
N GLY A 417 3.41 -10.73 13.33
CA GLY A 417 4.62 -11.55 13.22
C GLY A 417 5.03 -11.96 11.80
N ILE A 418 4.46 -11.31 10.77
CA ILE A 418 4.69 -11.62 9.35
C ILE A 418 5.82 -10.75 8.79
N CYS A 419 6.89 -10.53 9.53
CA CYS A 419 7.74 -9.42 9.17
C CYS A 419 9.17 -9.57 9.63
N GLY A 420 9.95 -8.58 9.29
CA GLY A 420 11.36 -8.50 9.55
C GLY A 420 12.19 -9.00 8.37
N GLN A 421 13.45 -8.69 8.37
CA GLN A 421 14.41 -9.16 7.38
C GLN A 421 14.67 -10.64 7.62
N GLN A 422 14.08 -11.50 6.79
CA GLN A 422 14.13 -12.95 6.94
C GLN A 422 15.12 -13.61 5.96
N GLY A 423 15.82 -12.80 5.14
CA GLY A 423 16.56 -13.32 3.99
C GLY A 423 15.62 -13.78 2.87
N GLY A 424 16.15 -14.42 1.84
CA GLY A 424 15.35 -14.96 0.73
C GLY A 424 14.67 -16.27 1.07
N ILE A 425 13.76 -16.70 0.20
CA ILE A 425 13.20 -18.06 0.28
C ILE A 425 14.30 -19.12 0.06
N PRO A 426 14.11 -20.35 0.55
CA PRO A 426 15.00 -21.45 0.22
C PRO A 426 15.13 -21.63 -1.29
N MET A 427 16.35 -21.87 -1.79
CA MET A 427 16.61 -22.04 -3.22
C MET A 427 15.78 -23.17 -3.86
N ALA A 428 15.40 -24.19 -3.07
CA ALA A 428 14.50 -25.26 -3.51
C ALA A 428 13.09 -24.76 -3.90
N GLU A 429 12.68 -23.61 -3.40
CA GLU A 429 11.38 -22.99 -3.72
C GLU A 429 11.44 -21.99 -4.88
N MET A 430 12.64 -21.57 -5.28
CA MET A 430 12.85 -20.61 -6.36
C MET A 430 12.14 -20.99 -7.68
N PRO A 431 12.05 -22.28 -8.08
CA PRO A 431 11.32 -22.65 -9.30
C PRO A 431 9.87 -22.18 -9.34
N LYS A 432 9.20 -22.04 -8.18
CA LYS A 432 7.82 -21.49 -8.12
C LYS A 432 7.77 -20.03 -8.55
N TYR A 433 8.73 -19.22 -8.11
CA TYR A 433 8.82 -17.81 -8.50
C TYR A 433 9.20 -17.64 -9.97
N VAL A 434 10.09 -18.49 -10.48
CA VAL A 434 10.39 -18.54 -11.93
C VAL A 434 9.13 -18.89 -12.72
N GLN A 435 8.34 -19.86 -12.24
CA GLN A 435 7.08 -20.21 -12.87
C GLN A 435 6.07 -19.05 -12.85
N ASP A 436 6.02 -18.27 -11.76
CA ASP A 436 5.15 -17.09 -11.69
C ASP A 436 5.51 -16.02 -12.74
N VAL A 437 6.80 -15.86 -13.06
CA VAL A 437 7.25 -14.99 -14.17
C VAL A 437 6.78 -15.54 -15.51
N LEU A 438 6.97 -16.83 -15.76
CA LEU A 438 6.55 -17.48 -17.01
C LEU A 438 5.03 -17.40 -17.20
N ASP A 439 4.29 -17.66 -16.14
CA ASP A 439 2.82 -17.57 -16.15
C ASP A 439 2.34 -16.14 -16.42
N LEU A 440 3.06 -15.11 -15.90
CA LEU A 440 2.72 -13.72 -16.22
C LEU A 440 2.97 -13.37 -17.68
N VAL A 441 4.08 -13.84 -18.25
CA VAL A 441 4.37 -13.67 -19.68
C VAL A 441 3.29 -14.33 -20.53
N GLU A 442 2.88 -15.53 -20.15
CA GLU A 442 1.80 -16.26 -20.81
C GLU A 442 0.45 -15.54 -20.66
N TRP A 443 0.14 -15.06 -19.46
CA TRP A 443 -1.08 -14.29 -19.18
C TRP A 443 -1.13 -13.02 -20.03
N ALA A 444 -0.02 -12.29 -20.12
CA ALA A 444 0.03 -11.02 -20.85
C ALA A 444 0.02 -11.19 -22.37
N ASN A 445 0.69 -12.20 -22.92
CA ASN A 445 0.97 -12.32 -24.36
C ASN A 445 0.43 -13.61 -25.01
N GLY A 446 -0.03 -14.56 -24.21
CA GLY A 446 -0.48 -15.87 -24.73
C GLY A 446 -1.77 -15.79 -25.51
N ASP A 447 -2.01 -16.84 -26.31
CA ASP A 447 -3.25 -17.03 -27.05
C ASP A 447 -4.33 -17.64 -26.14
N PRO A 448 -5.48 -16.96 -25.93
CA PRO A 448 -6.59 -17.49 -25.12
C PRO A 448 -7.12 -18.86 -25.55
N ALA A 449 -6.93 -19.23 -26.83
CA ALA A 449 -7.37 -20.54 -27.35
C ALA A 449 -6.50 -21.71 -26.84
N THR A 450 -5.25 -21.45 -26.47
CA THR A 450 -4.29 -22.50 -26.09
C THR A 450 -3.74 -22.37 -24.66
N SER A 451 -3.78 -21.17 -24.09
CA SER A 451 -3.23 -20.87 -22.78
C SER A 451 -4.33 -20.63 -21.74
N LYS A 452 -4.26 -21.34 -20.60
CA LYS A 452 -5.18 -21.13 -19.51
C LYS A 452 -5.06 -19.73 -18.88
N TRP A 453 -3.83 -19.19 -18.84
CA TRP A 453 -3.59 -17.87 -18.27
C TRP A 453 -4.10 -16.76 -19.19
N ALA A 454 -3.84 -16.87 -20.49
CA ALA A 454 -4.36 -15.92 -21.46
C ALA A 454 -5.90 -15.97 -21.55
N LYS A 455 -6.49 -17.18 -21.42
CA LYS A 455 -7.93 -17.34 -21.35
C LYS A 455 -8.51 -16.60 -20.13
N MET A 456 -7.91 -16.77 -18.95
CA MET A 456 -8.33 -16.08 -17.73
C MET A 456 -8.28 -14.55 -17.85
N ARG A 457 -7.37 -14.01 -18.66
CA ARG A 457 -7.34 -12.59 -18.99
C ARG A 457 -8.48 -12.17 -19.92
N ALA A 458 -8.84 -13.02 -20.86
CA ALA A 458 -9.82 -12.72 -21.90
C ALA A 458 -11.28 -12.86 -21.41
N ASP A 459 -11.52 -13.78 -20.46
CA ASP A 459 -12.82 -14.02 -19.84
C ASP A 459 -13.18 -12.93 -18.83
#